data_62cf97c7c5838efca72861501d20d0a2
#
_entry.id   62cf97c7c5838efca72861501d20d0a2
#
_cell.length_a   1.000
_cell.length_b   1.000
_cell.length_c   1.000
_cell.angle_alpha   90.00
_cell.angle_beta   90.00
_cell.angle_gamma   90.00
#
_symmetry.space_group_name_H-M   'P 1'
#
loop_
_entity.id
_entity.type
_entity.pdbx_description
1 polymer ?
#
loop_
_entity_poly.entity_id
_entity_poly.type
_entity_poly.pdbx_seq_one_letter_code
_entity_poly.pdbx_strand_id
1 'polypeptide(L)'
;MLTIAGLVSILTAADTNALVKQATDLYLNRHQNSGYLEQSKVLFEKVLSQEPTNQEALWQLSRVYSSLGDCAQGNKTKLARYEWGKTLADSLIKINERHPEGHFWFMVNQGRIGQTRGVLNSLFMVPTIKKELKRTLELNPNHAGACDGWGSLYYELPGFAGGSLDKAIEWFKKGIALDPTYSLISVDLAKAYIKKKMFPEACAALVIVVNMQNPTYVADYIMDDKPEALKLQKEIEGK
;
A
#
# COMPACT_ATOMS: atom_id res chain seq x y z
N MET A 1 2.00 53.04 -3.20
CA MET A 1 1.73 51.62 -3.52
C MET A 1 2.96 50.81 -3.14
N LEU A 2 2.96 50.18 -1.97
CA LEU A 2 4.03 49.25 -1.59
C LEU A 2 3.62 47.84 -2.10
N THR A 3 4.33 47.35 -3.10
CA THR A 3 4.26 45.95 -3.52
C THR A 3 4.99 45.09 -2.48
N ILE A 4 4.24 44.39 -1.67
CA ILE A 4 4.79 43.31 -0.81
C ILE A 4 5.09 42.16 -1.76
N ALA A 5 6.32 42.09 -2.26
CA ALA A 5 6.85 40.89 -2.88
C ALA A 5 7.04 39.87 -1.74
N GLY A 6 6.13 38.90 -1.65
CA GLY A 6 6.30 37.79 -0.74
C GLY A 6 7.56 37.01 -1.13
N LEU A 7 8.58 37.07 -0.29
CA LEU A 7 9.77 36.21 -0.38
C LEU A 7 9.28 34.75 -0.22
N VAL A 8 9.11 34.05 -1.32
CA VAL A 8 9.02 32.58 -1.31
C VAL A 8 10.42 32.09 -0.94
N SER A 9 10.61 31.72 0.32
CA SER A 9 11.86 31.11 0.79
C SER A 9 12.04 29.79 0.05
N ILE A 10 13.03 29.73 -0.85
CA ILE A 10 13.42 28.49 -1.52
C ILE A 10 14.07 27.60 -0.46
N LEU A 11 13.54 26.39 -0.27
CA LEU A 11 14.14 25.40 0.64
C LEU A 11 15.53 25.00 0.12
N THR A 12 16.46 24.78 1.02
CA THR A 12 17.73 24.12 0.68
C THR A 12 17.50 22.62 0.55
N ALA A 13 18.41 21.90 -0.11
CA ALA A 13 18.35 20.43 -0.18
C ALA A 13 18.34 19.78 1.22
N ALA A 14 19.01 20.39 2.21
CA ALA A 14 18.99 19.94 3.60
C ALA A 14 17.58 20.10 4.23
N ASP A 15 16.91 21.23 3.95
CA ASP A 15 15.54 21.48 4.42
C ASP A 15 14.54 20.53 3.76
N THR A 16 14.70 20.23 2.47
CA THR A 16 13.88 19.26 1.73
C THR A 16 14.00 17.87 2.35
N ASN A 17 15.23 17.38 2.58
CA ASN A 17 15.46 16.08 3.20
C ASN A 17 14.88 15.99 4.62
N ALA A 18 14.98 17.07 5.41
CA ALA A 18 14.39 17.14 6.74
C ALA A 18 12.86 17.07 6.68
N LEU A 19 12.21 17.75 5.73
CA LEU A 19 10.77 17.69 5.52
C LEU A 19 10.31 16.30 5.06
N VAL A 20 11.02 15.67 4.12
CA VAL A 20 10.75 14.29 3.67
C VAL A 20 10.82 13.33 4.86
N LYS A 21 11.89 13.42 5.66
CA LYS A 21 12.02 12.60 6.87
C LYS A 21 10.87 12.82 7.84
N GLN A 22 10.55 14.07 8.17
CA GLN A 22 9.45 14.42 9.08
C GLN A 22 8.10 13.88 8.56
N ALA A 23 7.82 14.05 7.27
CA ALA A 23 6.61 13.54 6.65
C ALA A 23 6.52 12.01 6.72
N THR A 24 7.65 11.31 6.48
CA THR A 24 7.75 9.86 6.60
C THR A 24 7.53 9.40 8.05
N ASP A 25 8.16 10.07 9.02
CA ASP A 25 8.01 9.75 10.44
C ASP A 25 6.53 9.91 10.89
N LEU A 26 5.84 10.95 10.45
CA LEU A 26 4.41 11.14 10.71
C LEU A 26 3.57 10.00 10.11
N TYR A 27 3.83 9.61 8.86
CA TYR A 27 3.14 8.49 8.23
C TYR A 27 3.35 7.18 9.00
N LEU A 28 4.58 6.87 9.35
CA LEU A 28 4.93 5.63 10.05
C LEU A 28 4.33 5.56 11.46
N ASN A 29 4.12 6.71 12.10
CA ASN A 29 3.55 6.84 13.44
C ASN A 29 2.07 7.25 13.45
N ARG A 30 1.34 7.14 12.34
CA ARG A 30 -0.03 7.61 12.21
C ARG A 30 -1.05 6.94 13.15
N HIS A 31 -0.68 5.81 13.73
CA HIS A 31 -1.47 5.14 14.78
C HIS A 31 -1.49 5.90 16.12
N GLN A 32 -0.55 6.82 16.34
CA GLN A 32 -0.44 7.59 17.59
C GLN A 32 -1.33 8.84 17.60
N ASN A 33 -1.66 9.39 16.42
CA ASN A 33 -2.48 10.60 16.30
C ASN A 33 -3.22 10.61 14.96
N SER A 34 -4.54 10.80 15.00
CA SER A 34 -5.40 10.83 13.82
C SER A 34 -5.08 11.94 12.81
N GLY A 35 -4.39 13.02 13.24
CA GLY A 35 -3.95 14.12 12.37
C GLY A 35 -2.65 13.84 11.62
N TYR A 36 -1.86 12.81 12.00
CA TYR A 36 -0.52 12.59 11.44
C TYR A 36 -0.56 12.25 9.95
N LEU A 37 -1.57 11.53 9.49
CA LEU A 37 -1.72 11.18 8.07
C LEU A 37 -1.92 12.44 7.19
N GLU A 38 -2.78 13.37 7.60
CA GLU A 38 -2.96 14.65 6.88
C GLU A 38 -1.75 15.57 7.00
N GLN A 39 -1.08 15.62 8.16
CA GLN A 39 0.16 16.38 8.32
C GLN A 39 1.28 15.84 7.43
N SER A 40 1.44 14.52 7.34
CA SER A 40 2.36 13.88 6.41
C SER A 40 2.10 14.30 4.96
N LYS A 41 0.83 14.27 4.53
CA LYS A 41 0.42 14.73 3.20
C LYS A 41 0.87 16.17 2.95
N VAL A 42 0.54 17.09 3.86
CA VAL A 42 0.88 18.52 3.71
C VAL A 42 2.37 18.75 3.57
N LEU A 43 3.20 18.02 4.32
CA LEU A 43 4.65 18.15 4.22
C LEU A 43 5.19 17.63 2.90
N PHE A 44 4.73 16.47 2.40
CA PHE A 44 5.13 15.99 1.08
C PHE A 44 4.65 16.91 -0.05
N GLU A 45 3.43 17.46 0.03
CA GLU A 45 2.93 18.45 -0.92
C GLU A 45 3.80 19.72 -0.92
N LYS A 46 4.26 20.16 0.26
CA LYS A 46 5.20 21.28 0.39
C LYS A 46 6.53 20.98 -0.30
N VAL A 47 7.08 19.77 -0.13
CA VAL A 47 8.29 19.33 -0.84
C VAL A 47 8.07 19.40 -2.36
N LEU A 48 6.99 18.80 -2.86
CA LEU A 48 6.72 18.74 -4.30
C LEU A 48 6.35 20.09 -4.91
N SER A 49 5.89 21.06 -4.12
CA SER A 49 5.66 22.42 -4.60
C SER A 49 6.96 23.15 -4.97
N GLN A 50 8.09 22.74 -4.41
CA GLN A 50 9.42 23.32 -4.66
C GLN A 50 10.32 22.41 -5.51
N GLU A 51 10.20 21.10 -5.30
CA GLU A 51 10.93 20.07 -6.03
C GLU A 51 9.93 19.07 -6.69
N PRO A 52 9.26 19.44 -7.78
CA PRO A 52 8.20 18.60 -8.39
C PRO A 52 8.68 17.22 -8.84
N THR A 53 10.00 17.04 -8.99
CA THR A 53 10.64 15.79 -9.41
C THR A 53 11.29 15.02 -8.26
N ASN A 54 11.04 15.40 -7.00
CA ASN A 54 11.57 14.68 -5.84
C ASN A 54 10.97 13.28 -5.77
N GLN A 55 11.77 12.28 -6.13
CA GLN A 55 11.31 10.89 -6.31
C GLN A 55 10.79 10.28 -5.00
N GLU A 56 11.47 10.57 -3.88
CA GLU A 56 11.08 10.08 -2.56
C GLU A 56 9.71 10.63 -2.16
N ALA A 57 9.50 11.94 -2.31
CA ALA A 57 8.23 12.57 -1.99
C ALA A 57 7.08 12.08 -2.89
N LEU A 58 7.35 11.79 -4.17
CA LEU A 58 6.34 11.30 -5.11
C LEU A 58 5.75 9.95 -4.68
N TRP A 59 6.60 8.95 -4.41
CA TRP A 59 6.07 7.64 -4.04
C TRP A 59 5.51 7.62 -2.61
N GLN A 60 6.14 8.32 -1.68
CA GLN A 60 5.63 8.43 -0.32
C GLN A 60 4.26 9.10 -0.28
N LEU A 61 4.08 10.20 -1.01
CA LEU A 61 2.78 10.87 -1.09
C LEU A 61 1.73 10.00 -1.81
N SER A 62 2.14 9.22 -2.82
CA SER A 62 1.26 8.23 -3.44
C SER A 62 0.74 7.20 -2.42
N ARG A 63 1.62 6.70 -1.54
CA ARG A 63 1.27 5.83 -0.41
C ARG A 63 0.33 6.51 0.58
N VAL A 64 0.62 7.75 0.96
CA VAL A 64 -0.23 8.54 1.86
C VAL A 64 -1.64 8.69 1.28
N TYR A 65 -1.77 8.99 -0.01
CA TYR A 65 -3.07 9.10 -0.68
C TYR A 65 -3.83 7.78 -0.75
N SER A 66 -3.14 6.64 -0.87
CA SER A 66 -3.75 5.31 -0.74
C SER A 66 -4.39 5.14 0.64
N SER A 67 -3.64 5.42 1.72
CA SER A 67 -4.15 5.33 3.09
C SER A 67 -5.27 6.32 3.37
N LEU A 68 -5.19 7.56 2.85
CA LEU A 68 -6.29 8.54 2.94
C LEU A 68 -7.56 8.06 2.22
N GLY A 69 -7.39 7.32 1.13
CA GLY A 69 -8.50 6.67 0.42
C GLY A 69 -9.13 5.56 1.26
N ASP A 70 -8.32 4.73 1.92
CA ASP A 70 -8.82 3.65 2.78
C ASP A 70 -9.63 4.21 3.97
N CYS A 71 -9.19 5.32 4.58
CA CYS A 71 -9.89 6.00 5.68
C CYS A 71 -11.11 6.84 5.22
N ALA A 72 -11.26 7.14 3.93
CA ALA A 72 -12.29 8.05 3.45
C ALA A 72 -13.69 7.44 3.51
N GLN A 73 -14.70 8.30 3.73
CA GLN A 73 -16.10 7.92 3.66
C GLN A 73 -16.67 8.15 2.24
N GLY A 74 -17.36 7.14 1.73
CA GLY A 74 -18.04 7.17 0.43
C GLY A 74 -17.12 7.01 -0.79
N ASN A 75 -17.61 6.28 -1.79
CA ASN A 75 -16.83 5.88 -2.96
C ASN A 75 -16.26 7.05 -3.76
N LYS A 76 -16.98 8.18 -3.84
CA LYS A 76 -16.50 9.36 -4.58
C LYS A 76 -15.20 9.90 -3.97
N THR A 77 -15.13 10.03 -2.64
CA THR A 77 -13.95 10.53 -1.93
C THR A 77 -12.82 9.51 -2.02
N LYS A 78 -13.10 8.22 -1.82
CA LYS A 78 -12.12 7.14 -1.99
C LYS A 78 -11.46 7.20 -3.37
N LEU A 79 -12.27 7.20 -4.42
CA LEU A 79 -11.78 7.26 -5.80
C LEU A 79 -10.91 8.48 -6.06
N ALA A 80 -11.33 9.67 -5.59
CA ALA A 80 -10.53 10.88 -5.76
C ALA A 80 -9.14 10.75 -5.12
N ARG A 81 -9.05 10.16 -3.91
CA ARG A 81 -7.77 9.94 -3.21
C ARG A 81 -6.89 8.95 -3.96
N TYR A 82 -7.42 7.80 -4.37
CA TYR A 82 -6.65 6.79 -5.13
C TYR A 82 -6.20 7.30 -6.51
N GLU A 83 -7.03 8.09 -7.21
CA GLU A 83 -6.62 8.70 -8.49
C GLU A 83 -5.47 9.69 -8.30
N TRP A 84 -5.46 10.48 -7.22
CA TRP A 84 -4.30 11.32 -6.88
C TRP A 84 -3.06 10.48 -6.59
N GLY A 85 -3.18 9.43 -5.75
CA GLY A 85 -2.07 8.53 -5.48
C GLY A 85 -1.51 7.91 -6.76
N LYS A 86 -2.38 7.41 -7.65
CA LYS A 86 -1.99 6.85 -8.95
C LYS A 86 -1.26 7.88 -9.82
N THR A 87 -1.75 9.13 -9.87
CA THR A 87 -1.12 10.20 -10.66
C THR A 87 0.29 10.51 -10.19
N LEU A 88 0.54 10.53 -8.88
CA LEU A 88 1.87 10.74 -8.31
C LEU A 88 2.82 9.60 -8.66
N ALA A 89 2.37 8.35 -8.55
CA ALA A 89 3.16 7.19 -8.95
C ALA A 89 3.47 7.19 -10.46
N ASP A 90 2.50 7.55 -11.31
CA ASP A 90 2.70 7.71 -12.75
C ASP A 90 3.71 8.82 -13.08
N SER A 91 3.68 9.92 -12.31
CA SER A 91 4.68 10.98 -12.44
C SER A 91 6.09 10.48 -12.11
N LEU A 92 6.22 9.66 -11.06
CA LEU A 92 7.51 9.03 -10.73
C LEU A 92 7.99 8.08 -11.84
N ILE A 93 7.11 7.24 -12.39
CA ILE A 93 7.46 6.34 -13.51
C ILE A 93 7.96 7.15 -14.72
N LYS A 94 7.33 8.28 -15.04
CA LYS A 94 7.74 9.16 -16.14
C LYS A 94 9.11 9.80 -15.92
N ILE A 95 9.45 10.12 -14.68
CA ILE A 95 10.74 10.71 -14.29
C ILE A 95 11.83 9.63 -14.25
N ASN A 96 11.50 8.48 -13.66
CA ASN A 96 12.43 7.37 -13.47
C ASN A 96 11.69 6.03 -13.61
N GLU A 97 11.62 5.51 -14.82
CA GLU A 97 10.99 4.21 -15.13
C GLU A 97 11.64 3.03 -14.38
N ARG A 98 12.85 3.20 -13.86
CA ARG A 98 13.55 2.17 -13.10
C ARG A 98 13.33 2.24 -11.60
N HIS A 99 12.42 3.08 -11.11
CA HIS A 99 12.10 3.18 -9.69
C HIS A 99 10.99 2.17 -9.30
N PRO A 100 11.26 1.12 -8.51
CA PRO A 100 10.30 0.06 -8.23
C PRO A 100 9.04 0.57 -7.52
N GLU A 101 9.18 1.54 -6.60
CA GLU A 101 8.03 2.10 -5.84
C GLU A 101 7.04 2.85 -6.74
N GLY A 102 7.49 3.44 -7.86
CA GLY A 102 6.59 4.06 -8.83
C GLY A 102 5.59 3.05 -9.38
N HIS A 103 6.09 1.92 -9.88
CA HIS A 103 5.27 0.81 -10.40
C HIS A 103 4.40 0.18 -9.32
N PHE A 104 4.97 -0.04 -8.13
CA PHE A 104 4.25 -0.64 -7.02
C PHE A 104 3.07 0.22 -6.57
N TRP A 105 3.29 1.49 -6.27
CA TRP A 105 2.21 2.38 -5.79
C TRP A 105 1.21 2.76 -6.89
N PHE A 106 1.64 2.78 -8.15
CA PHE A 106 0.69 2.85 -9.27
C PHE A 106 -0.27 1.66 -9.24
N MET A 107 0.27 0.44 -9.11
CA MET A 107 -0.53 -0.79 -9.05
C MET A 107 -1.45 -0.81 -7.85
N VAL A 108 -0.97 -0.45 -6.65
CA VAL A 108 -1.79 -0.42 -5.42
C VAL A 108 -2.99 0.50 -5.61
N ASN A 109 -2.77 1.75 -6.02
CA ASN A 109 -3.86 2.71 -6.22
C ASN A 109 -4.81 2.27 -7.35
N GLN A 110 -4.28 1.70 -8.45
CA GLN A 110 -5.09 1.15 -9.53
C GLN A 110 -5.99 0.00 -9.04
N GLY A 111 -5.47 -0.89 -8.21
CA GLY A 111 -6.23 -1.97 -7.58
C GLY A 111 -7.35 -1.44 -6.67
N ARG A 112 -7.07 -0.46 -5.82
CA ARG A 112 -8.06 0.21 -4.95
C ARG A 112 -9.17 0.89 -5.74
N ILE A 113 -8.83 1.54 -6.86
CA ILE A 113 -9.82 2.11 -7.79
C ILE A 113 -10.71 1.00 -8.34
N GLY A 114 -10.13 -0.11 -8.78
CA GLY A 114 -10.88 -1.26 -9.30
C GLY A 114 -11.84 -1.82 -8.27
N GLN A 115 -11.37 -2.12 -7.07
CA GLN A 115 -12.19 -2.62 -5.96
C GLN A 115 -13.35 -1.67 -5.64
N THR A 116 -13.09 -0.36 -5.58
CA THR A 116 -14.11 0.66 -5.30
C THR A 116 -15.17 0.78 -6.39
N ARG A 117 -14.80 0.56 -7.66
CA ARG A 117 -15.70 0.59 -8.81
C ARG A 117 -16.45 -0.72 -9.05
N GLY A 118 -16.06 -1.79 -8.36
CA GLY A 118 -16.68 -3.12 -8.42
C GLY A 118 -16.04 -4.07 -9.43
N VAL A 119 -16.42 -5.35 -9.35
CA VAL A 119 -15.74 -6.50 -9.98
C VAL A 119 -15.56 -6.34 -11.50
N LEU A 120 -16.59 -5.92 -12.23
CA LEU A 120 -16.49 -5.78 -13.69
C LEU A 120 -15.44 -4.75 -14.11
N ASN A 121 -15.38 -3.61 -13.41
CA ASN A 121 -14.38 -2.59 -13.68
C ASN A 121 -12.97 -3.05 -13.30
N SER A 122 -12.85 -3.84 -12.23
CA SER A 122 -11.58 -4.42 -11.80
C SER A 122 -10.95 -5.31 -12.87
N LEU A 123 -11.75 -6.11 -13.59
CA LEU A 123 -11.26 -7.03 -14.63
C LEU A 123 -10.54 -6.31 -15.77
N PHE A 124 -11.02 -5.13 -16.18
CA PHE A 124 -10.35 -4.33 -17.22
C PHE A 124 -8.98 -3.78 -16.77
N MET A 125 -8.73 -3.72 -15.46
CA MET A 125 -7.48 -3.21 -14.90
C MET A 125 -6.41 -4.30 -14.72
N VAL A 126 -6.81 -5.58 -14.76
CA VAL A 126 -5.92 -6.73 -14.52
C VAL A 126 -4.65 -6.73 -15.41
N PRO A 127 -4.73 -6.48 -16.73
CA PRO A 127 -3.51 -6.45 -17.56
C PRO A 127 -2.49 -5.40 -17.08
N THR A 128 -2.96 -4.20 -16.74
CA THR A 128 -2.11 -3.13 -16.21
C THR A 128 -1.52 -3.50 -14.85
N ILE A 129 -2.34 -4.01 -13.92
CA ILE A 129 -1.88 -4.47 -12.60
C ILE A 129 -0.77 -5.52 -12.74
N LYS A 130 -0.96 -6.53 -13.59
CA LYS A 130 0.05 -7.57 -13.87
C LYS A 130 1.34 -6.99 -14.43
N LYS A 131 1.24 -6.04 -15.36
CA LYS A 131 2.40 -5.37 -15.97
C LYS A 131 3.23 -4.66 -14.88
N GLU A 132 2.58 -3.87 -14.04
CA GLU A 132 3.27 -3.07 -13.02
C GLU A 132 3.85 -3.95 -11.90
N LEU A 133 3.14 -5.00 -11.45
CA LEU A 133 3.68 -5.99 -10.50
C LEU A 133 4.91 -6.71 -11.05
N LYS A 134 4.85 -7.14 -12.32
CA LYS A 134 5.99 -7.78 -12.98
C LYS A 134 7.18 -6.82 -13.02
N ARG A 135 6.94 -5.56 -13.42
CA ARG A 135 7.98 -4.55 -13.49
C ARG A 135 8.61 -4.24 -12.13
N THR A 136 7.80 -4.15 -11.08
CA THR A 136 8.29 -3.99 -9.71
C THR A 136 9.28 -5.09 -9.33
N LEU A 137 8.93 -6.38 -9.59
CA LEU A 137 9.80 -7.52 -9.26
C LEU A 137 11.02 -7.66 -10.20
N GLU A 138 10.96 -7.17 -11.44
CA GLU A 138 12.13 -7.07 -12.32
C GLU A 138 13.15 -6.05 -11.77
N LEU A 139 12.66 -4.95 -11.21
CA LEU A 139 13.49 -3.89 -10.65
C LEU A 139 13.97 -4.19 -9.23
N ASN A 140 13.12 -4.82 -8.42
CA ASN A 140 13.41 -5.26 -7.06
C ASN A 140 12.86 -6.67 -6.83
N PRO A 141 13.63 -7.73 -7.08
CA PRO A 141 13.20 -9.12 -6.88
C PRO A 141 12.81 -9.48 -5.44
N ASN A 142 13.26 -8.67 -4.48
CA ASN A 142 13.00 -8.86 -3.04
C ASN A 142 11.85 -7.99 -2.51
N HIS A 143 11.01 -7.46 -3.38
CA HIS A 143 9.89 -6.60 -2.99
C HIS A 143 8.73 -7.44 -2.43
N ALA A 144 8.69 -7.62 -1.09
CA ALA A 144 7.67 -8.43 -0.41
C ALA A 144 6.23 -7.96 -0.71
N GLY A 145 5.98 -6.64 -0.72
CA GLY A 145 4.67 -6.08 -1.07
C GLY A 145 4.23 -6.39 -2.50
N ALA A 146 5.15 -6.51 -3.46
CA ALA A 146 4.79 -6.93 -4.81
C ALA A 146 4.43 -8.43 -4.88
N CYS A 147 5.05 -9.26 -4.04
CA CYS A 147 4.61 -10.65 -3.88
C CYS A 147 3.21 -10.72 -3.28
N ASP A 148 2.91 -9.90 -2.27
CA ASP A 148 1.58 -9.75 -1.72
C ASP A 148 0.57 -9.30 -2.79
N GLY A 149 0.90 -8.29 -3.57
CA GLY A 149 0.08 -7.83 -4.70
C GLY A 149 -0.26 -8.92 -5.71
N TRP A 150 0.69 -9.81 -6.05
CA TRP A 150 0.43 -11.00 -6.88
C TRP A 150 -0.51 -11.97 -6.18
N GLY A 151 -0.29 -12.24 -4.89
CA GLY A 151 -1.15 -13.10 -4.08
C GLY A 151 -2.59 -12.57 -4.03
N SER A 152 -2.75 -11.30 -3.70
CA SER A 152 -4.04 -10.61 -3.65
C SER A 152 -4.75 -10.62 -5.01
N LEU A 153 -4.02 -10.42 -6.12
CA LEU A 153 -4.60 -10.50 -7.45
C LEU A 153 -5.18 -11.89 -7.75
N TYR A 154 -4.44 -12.96 -7.43
CA TYR A 154 -4.95 -14.33 -7.63
C TYR A 154 -6.08 -14.69 -6.67
N TYR A 155 -6.10 -14.12 -5.47
CA TYR A 155 -7.15 -14.32 -4.46
C TYR A 155 -8.48 -13.68 -4.87
N GLU A 156 -8.42 -12.45 -5.40
CA GLU A 156 -9.60 -11.62 -5.72
C GLU A 156 -10.24 -12.00 -7.06
N LEU A 157 -9.45 -12.44 -8.03
CA LEU A 157 -9.98 -12.77 -9.35
C LEU A 157 -10.89 -13.99 -9.30
N PRO A 158 -12.04 -13.95 -10.02
CA PRO A 158 -12.81 -15.17 -10.30
C PRO A 158 -11.97 -16.19 -11.08
N GLY A 159 -12.25 -17.49 -10.89
CA GLY A 159 -11.51 -18.57 -11.56
C GLY A 159 -11.48 -18.44 -13.09
N PHE A 160 -12.61 -18.03 -13.72
CA PHE A 160 -12.68 -17.81 -15.17
C PHE A 160 -11.80 -16.64 -15.65
N ALA A 161 -11.45 -15.71 -14.77
CA ALA A 161 -10.54 -14.58 -15.03
C ALA A 161 -9.10 -14.88 -14.62
N GLY A 162 -8.78 -16.12 -14.23
CA GLY A 162 -7.46 -16.57 -13.87
C GLY A 162 -7.16 -16.51 -12.37
N GLY A 163 -8.17 -16.36 -11.50
CA GLY A 163 -8.05 -16.47 -10.05
C GLY A 163 -7.66 -17.90 -9.63
N SER A 164 -6.85 -18.00 -8.58
CA SER A 164 -6.37 -19.29 -8.06
C SER A 164 -5.88 -19.13 -6.63
N LEU A 165 -6.57 -19.77 -5.69
CA LEU A 165 -6.15 -19.76 -4.28
C LEU A 165 -4.79 -20.43 -4.06
N ASP A 166 -4.44 -21.44 -4.85
CA ASP A 166 -3.13 -22.09 -4.75
C ASP A 166 -2.00 -21.12 -5.12
N LYS A 167 -2.14 -20.41 -6.25
CA LYS A 167 -1.19 -19.37 -6.65
C LYS A 167 -1.14 -18.21 -5.67
N ALA A 168 -2.28 -17.81 -5.10
CA ALA A 168 -2.32 -16.78 -4.07
C ALA A 168 -1.47 -17.18 -2.87
N ILE A 169 -1.65 -18.42 -2.36
CA ILE A 169 -0.89 -18.98 -1.24
C ILE A 169 0.62 -19.04 -1.56
N GLU A 170 0.99 -19.47 -2.77
CA GLU A 170 2.41 -19.49 -3.19
C GLU A 170 3.04 -18.11 -3.14
N TRP A 171 2.36 -17.09 -3.66
CA TRP A 171 2.86 -15.73 -3.68
C TRP A 171 2.92 -15.10 -2.28
N PHE A 172 1.92 -15.32 -1.43
CA PHE A 172 1.95 -14.87 -0.03
C PHE A 172 3.11 -15.52 0.74
N LYS A 173 3.32 -16.83 0.59
CA LYS A 173 4.47 -17.52 1.19
C LYS A 173 5.81 -16.95 0.71
N LYS A 174 5.91 -16.62 -0.58
CA LYS A 174 7.11 -15.97 -1.12
C LYS A 174 7.32 -14.59 -0.47
N GLY A 175 6.26 -13.79 -0.32
CA GLY A 175 6.33 -12.49 0.35
C GLY A 175 6.77 -12.61 1.81
N ILE A 176 6.20 -13.57 2.57
CA ILE A 176 6.57 -13.84 3.96
C ILE A 176 8.04 -14.31 4.08
N ALA A 177 8.53 -15.09 3.11
CA ALA A 177 9.94 -15.49 3.10
C ALA A 177 10.91 -14.32 2.89
N LEU A 178 10.47 -13.26 2.19
CA LEU A 178 11.25 -12.03 1.97
C LEU A 178 11.16 -11.08 3.17
N ASP A 179 9.99 -10.96 3.80
CA ASP A 179 9.76 -10.14 4.98
C ASP A 179 8.81 -10.85 5.96
N PRO A 180 9.33 -11.64 6.90
CA PRO A 180 8.53 -12.40 7.87
C PRO A 180 7.73 -11.53 8.86
N THR A 181 8.09 -10.25 8.99
CA THR A 181 7.44 -9.29 9.90
C THR A 181 6.47 -8.34 9.20
N TYR A 182 6.25 -8.53 7.90
CA TYR A 182 5.20 -7.82 7.18
C TYR A 182 3.83 -8.49 7.45
N SER A 183 3.15 -8.05 8.49
CA SER A 183 1.94 -8.66 9.06
C SER A 183 0.80 -8.83 8.07
N LEU A 184 0.56 -7.86 7.18
CA LEU A 184 -0.48 -7.90 6.15
C LEU A 184 -0.42 -9.20 5.33
N ILE A 185 0.79 -9.61 4.88
CA ILE A 185 0.94 -10.78 4.02
C ILE A 185 0.50 -12.06 4.74
N SER A 186 0.78 -12.15 6.05
CA SER A 186 0.33 -13.29 6.86
C SER A 186 -1.19 -13.30 7.09
N VAL A 187 -1.81 -12.12 7.22
CA VAL A 187 -3.28 -11.98 7.27
C VAL A 187 -3.90 -12.44 5.95
N ASP A 188 -3.36 -12.01 4.81
CA ASP A 188 -3.88 -12.35 3.49
C ASP A 188 -3.67 -13.83 3.15
N LEU A 189 -2.55 -14.42 3.60
CA LEU A 189 -2.34 -15.87 3.56
C LEU A 189 -3.43 -16.61 4.36
N ALA A 190 -3.73 -16.14 5.58
CA ALA A 190 -4.76 -16.75 6.41
C ALA A 190 -6.15 -16.67 5.75
N LYS A 191 -6.50 -15.51 5.14
CA LYS A 191 -7.75 -15.37 4.36
C LYS A 191 -7.82 -16.38 3.21
N ALA A 192 -6.70 -16.60 2.50
CA ALA A 192 -6.63 -17.58 1.41
C ALA A 192 -6.84 -19.00 1.94
N TYR A 193 -6.25 -19.37 3.08
CA TYR A 193 -6.47 -20.64 3.73
C TYR A 193 -7.93 -20.82 4.19
N ILE A 194 -8.53 -19.81 4.81
CA ILE A 194 -9.94 -19.82 5.21
C ILE A 194 -10.86 -20.10 4.01
N LYS A 195 -10.62 -19.38 2.90
CA LYS A 195 -11.39 -19.57 1.65
C LYS A 195 -11.22 -20.97 1.07
N LYS A 196 -10.08 -21.64 1.29
CA LYS A 196 -9.85 -23.06 0.96
C LYS A 196 -10.33 -24.05 2.03
N LYS A 197 -10.88 -23.59 3.16
CA LYS A 197 -11.26 -24.39 4.34
C LYS A 197 -10.06 -25.15 4.99
N MET A 198 -8.86 -24.61 4.84
CA MET A 198 -7.64 -25.07 5.49
C MET A 198 -7.48 -24.36 6.84
N PHE A 199 -8.37 -24.68 7.78
CA PHE A 199 -8.50 -23.95 9.05
C PHE A 199 -7.28 -24.10 9.98
N PRO A 200 -6.63 -25.26 10.09
CA PRO A 200 -5.40 -25.38 10.87
C PRO A 200 -4.27 -24.45 10.39
N GLU A 201 -4.06 -24.38 9.07
CA GLU A 201 -3.04 -23.51 8.46
C GLU A 201 -3.41 -22.03 8.62
N ALA A 202 -4.69 -21.70 8.49
CA ALA A 202 -5.19 -20.34 8.75
C ALA A 202 -4.93 -19.93 10.19
N CYS A 203 -5.25 -20.80 11.16
CA CYS A 203 -5.01 -20.54 12.57
C CYS A 203 -3.53 -20.32 12.86
N ALA A 204 -2.64 -21.16 12.31
CA ALA A 204 -1.19 -21.00 12.47
C ALA A 204 -0.70 -19.64 11.95
N ALA A 205 -1.15 -19.21 10.76
CA ALA A 205 -0.79 -17.91 10.20
C ALA A 205 -1.29 -16.75 11.06
N LEU A 206 -2.53 -16.82 11.56
CA LEU A 206 -3.12 -15.77 12.42
C LEU A 206 -2.41 -15.67 13.78
N VAL A 207 -2.02 -16.81 14.37
CA VAL A 207 -1.25 -16.84 15.63
C VAL A 207 0.08 -16.09 15.47
N ILE A 208 0.75 -16.24 14.33
CA ILE A 208 1.99 -15.50 14.02
C ILE A 208 1.70 -13.99 14.04
N VAL A 209 0.65 -13.53 13.38
CA VAL A 209 0.29 -12.10 13.37
C VAL A 209 -0.02 -11.58 14.76
N VAL A 210 -0.88 -12.28 15.53
CA VAL A 210 -1.32 -11.80 16.85
C VAL A 210 -0.14 -11.66 17.83
N ASN A 211 0.86 -12.55 17.73
CA ASN A 211 2.05 -12.57 18.59
C ASN A 211 3.28 -11.87 17.96
N MET A 212 3.13 -11.23 16.79
CA MET A 212 4.25 -10.63 16.08
C MET A 212 4.94 -9.56 16.91
N GLN A 213 6.26 -9.67 16.96
CA GLN A 213 7.13 -8.67 17.56
C GLN A 213 7.82 -7.87 16.45
N ASN A 214 7.97 -6.56 16.64
CA ASN A 214 8.66 -5.68 15.71
C ASN A 214 8.14 -5.78 14.25
N PRO A 215 6.84 -5.54 14.01
CA PRO A 215 6.29 -5.57 12.65
C PRO A 215 6.94 -4.53 11.76
N THR A 216 7.16 -4.86 10.48
CA THR A 216 7.77 -3.95 9.49
C THR A 216 7.00 -2.63 9.38
N TYR A 217 5.67 -2.70 9.44
CA TYR A 217 4.78 -1.52 9.40
C TYR A 217 3.94 -1.46 10.68
N VAL A 218 4.51 -0.84 11.72
CA VAL A 218 3.89 -0.78 13.07
C VAL A 218 2.49 -0.18 13.03
N ALA A 219 2.28 0.89 12.27
CA ALA A 219 0.97 1.54 12.19
C ALA A 219 -0.09 0.63 11.54
N ASP A 220 0.24 -0.02 10.40
CA ASP A 220 -0.66 -0.95 9.74
C ASP A 220 -0.98 -2.14 10.65
N TYR A 221 0.04 -2.67 11.32
CA TYR A 221 -0.14 -3.77 12.28
C TYR A 221 -1.10 -3.43 13.41
N ILE A 222 -0.95 -2.25 14.03
CA ILE A 222 -1.79 -1.84 15.17
C ILE A 222 -3.22 -1.50 14.73
N MET A 223 -3.34 -0.78 13.61
CA MET A 223 -4.62 -0.22 13.18
C MET A 223 -5.49 -1.24 12.44
N ASP A 224 -4.86 -2.14 11.67
CA ASP A 224 -5.55 -2.97 10.70
C ASP A 224 -5.25 -4.47 10.88
N ASP A 225 -3.98 -4.88 10.80
CA ASP A 225 -3.64 -6.30 10.61
C ASP A 225 -3.92 -7.15 11.86
N LYS A 226 -3.53 -6.67 13.05
CA LYS A 226 -3.78 -7.39 14.30
C LYS A 226 -5.26 -7.44 14.66
N PRO A 227 -6.05 -6.35 14.59
CA PRO A 227 -7.49 -6.40 14.74
C PRO A 227 -8.16 -7.37 13.78
N GLU A 228 -7.79 -7.38 12.49
CA GLU A 228 -8.35 -8.31 11.50
C GLU A 228 -7.96 -9.76 11.81
N ALA A 229 -6.71 -10.02 12.22
CA ALA A 229 -6.26 -11.35 12.60
C ALA A 229 -7.07 -11.89 13.80
N LEU A 230 -7.32 -11.08 14.83
CA LEU A 230 -8.14 -11.46 15.99
C LEU A 230 -9.60 -11.75 15.60
N LYS A 231 -10.14 -10.96 14.67
CA LYS A 231 -11.50 -11.17 14.15
C LYS A 231 -11.58 -12.50 13.38
N LEU A 232 -10.64 -12.74 12.46
CA LEU A 232 -10.60 -13.98 11.69
C LEU A 232 -10.41 -15.23 12.56
N GLN A 233 -9.60 -15.15 13.65
CA GLN A 233 -9.47 -16.25 14.61
C GLN A 233 -10.83 -16.63 15.21
N LYS A 234 -11.62 -15.64 15.63
CA LYS A 234 -12.97 -15.89 16.16
C LYS A 234 -13.92 -16.51 15.13
N GLU A 235 -13.81 -16.09 13.86
CA GLU A 235 -14.66 -16.61 12.78
C GLU A 235 -14.39 -18.09 12.46
N ILE A 236 -13.16 -18.58 12.71
CA ILE A 236 -12.77 -19.97 12.44
C ILE A 236 -12.72 -20.84 13.71
N GLU A 237 -13.03 -20.29 14.87
CA GLU A 237 -13.06 -21.03 16.13
C GLU A 237 -14.03 -22.21 16.06
N GLY A 238 -13.52 -23.42 16.35
CA GLY A 238 -14.31 -24.65 16.31
C GLY A 238 -14.59 -25.23 14.92
N LYS A 239 -13.90 -24.76 13.88
CA LYS A 239 -14.02 -25.29 12.50
C LYS A 239 -12.96 -26.32 12.16
#